data_ded9354b68501e48fe4c7114569135fc
#
_entry.id   ded9354b68501e48fe4c7114569135fc
#
_cell.length_a   1.000
_cell.length_b   1.000
_cell.length_c   1.000
_cell.angle_alpha   90.00
_cell.angle_beta   90.00
_cell.angle_gamma   90.00
#
_symmetry.space_group_name_H-M   'P 1'
#
loop_
_entity.id
_entity.type
_entity.pdbx_description
1 polymer ?
#
loop_
_entity_poly.entity_id
_entity_poly.type
_entity_poly.pdbx_seq_one_letter_code
_entity_poly.pdbx_strand_id
1 'polypeptide(L)'
;MFKKIIFSTAICLGLVFSMHQNSYAQEKTKAELKAEREVLKTEMKSKDAEKRKAKFEKLREPKKSGVESVDKLAANSTKMLTSTKEINTIIPEMYKRTIGETVDGVTDVTVKKPTLEELVGLAANIATQIKAVSDAADAVKNASSDVKSASPMQAPKATKELNYSKDVLALVGPELQLNLKVVNNLISTLKSSDNY
;
A
#
# COMPACT_ATOMS: atom_id res chain seq x y z
N MET A 1 29.67 -29.31 -14.97
CA MET A 1 29.95 -27.99 -14.37
C MET A 1 28.63 -27.21 -14.25
N PHE A 2 27.93 -27.35 -13.14
CA PHE A 2 26.67 -26.62 -12.87
C PHE A 2 26.97 -25.42 -11.98
N LYS A 3 26.88 -24.22 -12.52
CA LYS A 3 26.97 -22.97 -11.75
C LYS A 3 25.68 -22.78 -10.95
N LYS A 4 25.79 -22.91 -9.62
CA LYS A 4 24.74 -22.55 -8.68
C LYS A 4 24.59 -21.02 -8.69
N ILE A 5 23.47 -20.55 -9.21
CA ILE A 5 23.05 -19.16 -9.04
C ILE A 5 22.31 -19.09 -7.71
N ILE A 6 22.99 -18.57 -6.71
CA ILE A 6 22.39 -18.24 -5.40
C ILE A 6 21.72 -16.88 -5.57
N PHE A 7 20.40 -16.86 -5.70
CA PHE A 7 19.61 -15.64 -5.56
C PHE A 7 19.52 -15.31 -4.07
N SER A 8 20.42 -14.45 -3.63
CA SER A 8 20.34 -13.79 -2.32
C SER A 8 19.30 -12.68 -2.41
N THR A 9 18.06 -12.95 -2.09
CA THR A 9 17.04 -11.94 -1.83
C THR A 9 17.25 -11.43 -0.41
N ALA A 10 18.16 -10.47 -0.26
CA ALA A 10 18.23 -9.65 0.93
C ALA A 10 17.02 -8.71 0.94
N ILE A 11 15.94 -9.16 1.59
CA ILE A 11 14.84 -8.27 1.98
C ILE A 11 15.37 -7.46 3.17
N CYS A 12 15.90 -6.27 2.89
CA CYS A 12 16.16 -5.27 3.92
C CYS A 12 14.83 -4.76 4.46
N LEU A 13 14.23 -5.49 5.40
CA LEU A 13 13.17 -4.99 6.27
C LEU A 13 13.80 -4.22 7.43
N GLY A 14 14.31 -3.04 7.11
CA GLY A 14 14.76 -2.05 8.09
C GLY A 14 13.70 -0.99 8.28
N LEU A 15 12.52 -1.33 8.80
CA LEU A 15 11.56 -0.37 9.30
C LEU A 15 11.65 -0.31 10.82
N VAL A 16 12.64 0.43 11.29
CA VAL A 16 12.61 0.94 12.68
C VAL A 16 11.52 2.02 12.70
N PHE A 17 10.38 1.67 13.24
CA PHE A 17 9.33 2.60 13.60
C PHE A 17 9.80 3.32 14.89
N SER A 18 10.66 4.30 14.73
CA SER A 18 10.98 5.24 15.81
C SER A 18 9.85 6.25 15.94
N MET A 19 8.75 5.84 16.55
CA MET A 19 7.84 6.78 17.19
C MET A 19 8.47 7.15 18.53
N HIS A 20 9.26 8.17 18.56
CA HIS A 20 9.51 9.11 19.66
C HIS A 20 10.64 10.03 19.24
N GLN A 21 10.29 11.13 18.61
CA GLN A 21 10.98 12.35 18.93
C GLN A 21 9.97 13.51 18.78
N ASN A 22 9.65 14.13 19.91
CA ASN A 22 9.23 15.52 19.97
C ASN A 22 10.40 16.40 19.47
N SER A 23 10.71 16.30 18.20
CA SER A 23 11.35 17.38 17.47
C SER A 23 10.22 18.29 17.07
N TYR A 24 10.30 19.55 17.36
CA TYR A 24 9.52 20.59 16.71
C TYR A 24 9.80 20.42 15.21
N ALA A 25 9.01 19.58 14.57
CA ALA A 25 9.06 19.41 13.12
C ALA A 25 8.64 20.75 12.57
N GLN A 26 9.60 21.50 12.07
CA GLN A 26 9.35 22.78 11.39
C GLN A 26 8.27 22.50 10.34
N GLU A 27 7.12 23.19 10.46
CA GLU A 27 6.02 23.00 9.51
C GLU A 27 6.55 23.28 8.10
N LYS A 28 6.34 22.33 7.20
CA LYS A 28 6.79 22.48 5.82
C LYS A 28 6.15 23.71 5.20
N THR A 29 6.91 24.50 4.50
CA THR A 29 6.43 25.64 3.74
C THR A 29 5.53 25.15 2.58
N LYS A 30 4.68 26.02 2.06
CA LYS A 30 3.86 25.73 0.86
C LYS A 30 4.69 25.28 -0.33
N ALA A 31 5.86 25.90 -0.52
CA ALA A 31 6.76 25.54 -1.63
C ALA A 31 7.28 24.11 -1.47
N GLU A 32 7.68 23.71 -0.26
CA GLU A 32 8.14 22.34 0.04
C GLU A 32 7.00 21.33 -0.13
N LEU A 33 5.79 21.63 0.37
CA LEU A 33 4.62 20.77 0.19
C LEU A 33 4.26 20.59 -1.29
N LYS A 34 4.35 21.66 -2.08
CA LYS A 34 4.13 21.60 -3.53
C LYS A 34 5.19 20.74 -4.22
N ALA A 35 6.47 20.95 -3.90
CA ALA A 35 7.56 20.16 -4.46
C ALA A 35 7.43 18.67 -4.13
N GLU A 36 7.12 18.33 -2.87
CA GLU A 36 6.87 16.97 -2.44
C GLU A 36 5.69 16.34 -3.22
N ARG A 37 4.60 17.08 -3.44
CA ARG A 37 3.46 16.60 -4.23
C ARG A 37 3.83 16.26 -5.66
N GLU A 38 4.66 17.06 -6.32
CA GLU A 38 5.09 16.77 -7.70
C GLU A 38 5.94 15.49 -7.75
N VAL A 39 6.79 15.26 -6.74
CA VAL A 39 7.52 13.99 -6.62
C VAL A 39 6.56 12.83 -6.45
N LEU A 40 5.61 12.92 -5.51
CA LEU A 40 4.61 11.86 -5.26
C LEU A 40 3.74 11.59 -6.50
N LYS A 41 3.34 12.64 -7.21
CA LYS A 41 2.58 12.52 -8.47
C LYS A 41 3.38 11.78 -9.55
N THR A 42 4.68 12.04 -9.62
CA THR A 42 5.58 11.33 -10.53
C THR A 42 5.72 9.86 -10.11
N GLU A 43 5.85 9.58 -8.81
CA GLU A 43 5.93 8.22 -8.27
C GLU A 43 4.63 7.43 -8.55
N MET A 44 3.46 8.05 -8.41
CA MET A 44 2.15 7.45 -8.72
C MET A 44 1.96 7.10 -10.21
N LYS A 45 2.66 7.83 -11.10
CA LYS A 45 2.63 7.63 -12.56
C LYS A 45 3.84 6.84 -13.06
N SER A 46 4.70 6.37 -12.18
CA SER A 46 5.89 5.61 -12.56
C SER A 46 5.51 4.29 -13.23
N LYS A 47 6.41 3.79 -14.09
CA LYS A 47 6.24 2.47 -14.73
C LYS A 47 6.02 1.34 -13.72
N ASP A 48 6.59 1.46 -12.52
CA ASP A 48 6.41 0.44 -11.49
C ASP A 48 5.04 0.55 -10.82
N ALA A 49 4.49 1.76 -10.63
CA ALA A 49 3.12 1.95 -10.19
C ALA A 49 2.11 1.40 -11.23
N GLU A 50 2.34 1.66 -12.51
CA GLU A 50 1.51 1.11 -13.60
C GLU A 50 1.56 -0.42 -13.64
N LYS A 51 2.75 -1.01 -13.50
CA LYS A 51 2.91 -2.46 -13.42
C LYS A 51 2.19 -3.05 -12.20
N ARG A 52 2.27 -2.37 -11.03
CA ARG A 52 1.52 -2.80 -9.84
C ARG A 52 0.01 -2.79 -10.11
N LYS A 53 -0.53 -1.69 -10.64
CA LYS A 53 -1.96 -1.58 -11.01
C LYS A 53 -2.39 -2.69 -11.97
N ALA A 54 -1.63 -2.93 -13.03
CA ALA A 54 -1.91 -4.01 -13.98
C ALA A 54 -1.88 -5.40 -13.34
N LYS A 55 -1.03 -5.63 -12.34
CA LYS A 55 -0.99 -6.89 -11.59
C LYS A 55 -2.18 -7.01 -10.62
N PHE A 56 -2.60 -5.93 -9.95
CA PHE A 56 -3.80 -5.93 -9.11
C PHE A 56 -5.03 -6.48 -9.83
N GLU A 57 -5.19 -6.10 -11.10
CA GLU A 57 -6.35 -6.52 -11.90
C GLU A 57 -6.30 -8.01 -12.33
N LYS A 58 -5.12 -8.60 -12.34
CA LYS A 58 -4.91 -10.00 -12.74
C LYS A 58 -4.97 -10.99 -11.59
N LEU A 59 -4.74 -10.54 -10.35
CA LEU A 59 -4.77 -11.41 -9.20
C LEU A 59 -6.18 -11.94 -8.94
N ARG A 60 -6.27 -13.25 -8.75
CA ARG A 60 -7.52 -13.96 -8.41
C ARG A 60 -7.24 -14.89 -7.26
N GLU A 61 -8.11 -14.89 -6.27
CA GLU A 61 -8.05 -15.80 -5.14
C GLU A 61 -8.15 -17.25 -5.64
N PRO A 62 -7.19 -18.11 -5.28
CA PRO A 62 -7.26 -19.53 -5.63
C PRO A 62 -8.32 -20.24 -4.79
N LYS A 63 -8.65 -21.48 -5.19
CA LYS A 63 -9.54 -22.35 -4.41
C LYS A 63 -8.83 -22.78 -3.13
N LYS A 64 -9.57 -22.89 -2.02
CA LYS A 64 -9.08 -23.34 -0.73
C LYS A 64 -8.34 -24.67 -0.80
N SER A 65 -7.25 -24.75 -0.09
CA SER A 65 -6.39 -25.94 -0.01
C SER A 65 -6.85 -26.94 1.03
N GLY A 66 -7.56 -26.46 2.08
CA GLY A 66 -7.87 -27.23 3.28
C GLY A 66 -6.72 -27.22 4.32
N VAL A 67 -5.67 -26.41 4.11
CA VAL A 67 -4.63 -26.13 5.09
C VAL A 67 -5.01 -24.80 5.78
N GLU A 68 -5.46 -24.87 7.01
CA GLU A 68 -6.15 -23.75 7.71
C GLU A 68 -5.33 -22.46 7.73
N SER A 69 -4.04 -22.53 8.05
CA SER A 69 -3.17 -21.34 8.12
C SER A 69 -3.00 -20.67 6.75
N VAL A 70 -2.93 -21.46 5.69
CA VAL A 70 -2.78 -21.00 4.30
C VAL A 70 -4.10 -20.41 3.82
N ASP A 71 -5.21 -21.09 4.06
CA ASP A 71 -6.56 -20.62 3.70
C ASP A 71 -6.89 -19.29 4.40
N LYS A 72 -6.54 -19.13 5.70
CA LYS A 72 -6.67 -17.87 6.45
C LYS A 72 -5.80 -16.77 5.87
N LEU A 73 -4.54 -17.07 5.56
CA LEU A 73 -3.61 -16.11 4.98
C LEU A 73 -4.10 -15.63 3.61
N ALA A 74 -4.58 -16.54 2.74
CA ALA A 74 -5.13 -16.20 1.43
C ALA A 74 -6.37 -15.30 1.54
N ALA A 75 -7.32 -15.66 2.43
CA ALA A 75 -8.51 -14.85 2.67
C ALA A 75 -8.18 -13.44 3.20
N ASN A 76 -7.22 -13.32 4.13
CA ASN A 76 -6.76 -12.02 4.61
C ASN A 76 -6.06 -11.21 3.52
N SER A 77 -5.25 -11.86 2.69
CA SER A 77 -4.59 -11.23 1.53
C SER A 77 -5.62 -10.69 0.55
N THR A 78 -6.69 -11.45 0.28
CA THR A 78 -7.81 -11.00 -0.59
C THR A 78 -8.50 -9.76 -0.03
N LYS A 79 -8.76 -9.71 1.28
CA LYS A 79 -9.34 -8.52 1.93
C LYS A 79 -8.41 -7.30 1.79
N MET A 80 -7.11 -7.47 2.06
CA MET A 80 -6.13 -6.39 1.89
C MET A 80 -6.06 -5.90 0.44
N LEU A 81 -6.10 -6.81 -0.53
CA LEU A 81 -6.13 -6.45 -1.96
C LEU A 81 -7.36 -5.62 -2.30
N THR A 82 -8.55 -6.03 -1.81
CA THR A 82 -9.81 -5.30 -2.04
C THR A 82 -9.78 -3.92 -1.41
N SER A 83 -9.41 -3.82 -0.12
CA SER A 83 -9.31 -2.53 0.57
C SER A 83 -8.28 -1.60 -0.09
N THR A 84 -7.16 -2.13 -0.58
CA THR A 84 -6.17 -1.32 -1.30
C THR A 84 -6.72 -0.79 -2.62
N LYS A 85 -7.52 -1.60 -3.35
CA LYS A 85 -8.20 -1.13 -4.57
C LYS A 85 -9.18 0.01 -4.25
N GLU A 86 -9.95 -0.09 -3.19
CA GLU A 86 -10.86 0.96 -2.73
C GLU A 86 -10.08 2.25 -2.39
N ILE A 87 -9.00 2.14 -1.61
CA ILE A 87 -8.12 3.27 -1.30
C ILE A 87 -7.59 3.93 -2.58
N ASN A 88 -7.17 3.13 -3.56
CA ASN A 88 -6.67 3.63 -4.84
C ASN A 88 -7.72 4.40 -5.65
N THR A 89 -9.01 4.16 -5.44
CA THR A 89 -10.09 4.97 -6.06
C THR A 89 -10.34 6.28 -5.30
N ILE A 90 -10.15 6.27 -3.98
CA ILE A 90 -10.38 7.44 -3.12
C ILE A 90 -9.25 8.47 -3.25
N ILE A 91 -8.00 8.04 -3.35
CA ILE A 91 -6.83 8.91 -3.36
C ILE A 91 -6.88 10.01 -4.45
N PRO A 92 -7.17 9.71 -5.73
CA PRO A 92 -7.26 10.74 -6.76
C PRO A 92 -8.36 11.77 -6.48
N GLU A 93 -9.50 11.33 -5.92
CA GLU A 93 -10.58 12.23 -5.53
C GLU A 93 -10.16 13.16 -4.40
N MET A 94 -9.57 12.62 -3.33
CA MET A 94 -9.07 13.43 -2.21
C MET A 94 -8.00 14.41 -2.66
N TYR A 95 -7.12 14.00 -3.58
CA TYR A 95 -6.12 14.87 -4.18
C TYR A 95 -6.80 16.03 -4.93
N LYS A 96 -7.74 15.73 -5.84
CA LYS A 96 -8.50 16.74 -6.60
C LYS A 96 -9.24 17.70 -5.65
N ARG A 97 -9.94 17.20 -4.65
CA ARG A 97 -10.69 18.00 -3.67
C ARG A 97 -9.79 18.89 -2.81
N THR A 98 -8.55 18.47 -2.55
CA THR A 98 -7.61 19.23 -1.71
C THR A 98 -6.87 20.29 -2.49
N ILE A 99 -6.42 19.98 -3.70
CA ILE A 99 -5.51 20.83 -4.49
C ILE A 99 -6.24 21.59 -5.60
N GLY A 100 -7.41 21.12 -6.00
CA GLY A 100 -8.11 21.55 -7.21
C GLY A 100 -7.67 20.72 -8.43
N GLU A 101 -8.47 20.74 -9.48
CA GLU A 101 -8.14 20.20 -10.78
C GLU A 101 -7.72 21.33 -11.71
N THR A 102 -6.54 21.23 -12.29
CA THR A 102 -6.06 22.24 -13.25
C THR A 102 -6.27 21.73 -14.66
N VAL A 103 -7.11 22.40 -15.43
CA VAL A 103 -7.33 22.16 -16.84
C VAL A 103 -6.99 23.46 -17.58
N ASP A 104 -6.13 23.38 -18.60
CA ASP A 104 -5.69 24.53 -19.41
C ASP A 104 -5.16 25.73 -18.58
N GLY A 105 -4.48 25.43 -17.49
CA GLY A 105 -3.91 26.46 -16.60
C GLY A 105 -4.90 27.08 -15.59
N VAL A 106 -6.18 26.72 -15.65
CA VAL A 106 -7.21 27.16 -14.70
C VAL A 106 -7.44 26.07 -13.66
N THR A 107 -7.30 26.42 -12.37
CA THR A 107 -7.56 25.49 -11.27
C THR A 107 -9.03 25.61 -10.83
N ASP A 108 -9.77 24.50 -10.92
CA ASP A 108 -11.13 24.43 -10.38
C ASP A 108 -11.08 24.32 -8.86
N VAL A 109 -11.52 25.40 -8.20
CA VAL A 109 -11.61 25.50 -6.73
C VAL A 109 -13.06 25.37 -6.23
N THR A 110 -14.01 25.07 -7.10
CA THR A 110 -15.44 24.96 -6.74
C THR A 110 -15.76 23.64 -6.05
N VAL A 111 -14.89 22.64 -6.14
CA VAL A 111 -15.07 21.33 -5.51
C VAL A 111 -14.93 21.46 -4.00
N LYS A 112 -15.90 20.95 -3.25
CA LYS A 112 -15.86 20.96 -1.79
C LYS A 112 -14.59 20.27 -1.27
N LYS A 113 -13.75 21.00 -0.53
CA LYS A 113 -12.55 20.46 0.11
C LYS A 113 -12.89 19.31 1.06
N PRO A 114 -12.02 18.30 1.18
CA PRO A 114 -12.16 17.32 2.25
C PRO A 114 -11.93 18.00 3.60
N THR A 115 -12.56 17.47 4.64
CA THR A 115 -12.25 17.90 6.00
C THR A 115 -10.92 17.30 6.45
N LEU A 116 -10.28 17.93 7.42
CA LEU A 116 -9.08 17.35 8.04
C LEU A 116 -9.37 15.97 8.64
N GLU A 117 -10.57 15.80 9.21
CA GLU A 117 -11.01 14.52 9.79
C GLU A 117 -11.13 13.42 8.73
N GLU A 118 -11.69 13.71 7.54
CA GLU A 118 -11.74 12.77 6.42
C GLU A 118 -10.35 12.28 6.02
N LEU A 119 -9.37 13.18 5.89
CA LEU A 119 -8.01 12.81 5.52
C LEU A 119 -7.27 12.08 6.65
N VAL A 120 -7.43 12.50 7.90
CA VAL A 120 -6.83 11.81 9.06
C VAL A 120 -7.42 10.41 9.21
N GLY A 121 -8.73 10.26 9.05
CA GLY A 121 -9.39 8.95 9.05
C GLY A 121 -8.88 8.03 7.94
N LEU A 122 -8.68 8.57 6.73
CA LEU A 122 -8.10 7.82 5.62
C LEU A 122 -6.64 7.41 5.91
N ALA A 123 -5.82 8.31 6.46
CA ALA A 123 -4.44 7.99 6.85
C ALA A 123 -4.39 6.89 7.92
N ALA A 124 -5.27 6.95 8.93
CA ALA A 124 -5.36 5.93 9.98
C ALA A 124 -5.79 4.56 9.41
N ASN A 125 -6.73 4.54 8.47
CA ASN A 125 -7.13 3.31 7.78
C ASN A 125 -5.94 2.73 6.99
N ILE A 126 -5.23 3.53 6.21
CA ILE A 126 -4.05 3.08 5.46
C ILE A 126 -2.97 2.54 6.41
N ALA A 127 -2.69 3.23 7.52
CA ALA A 127 -1.71 2.78 8.52
C ALA A 127 -2.10 1.41 9.13
N THR A 128 -3.39 1.20 9.40
CA THR A 128 -3.92 -0.09 9.88
C THR A 128 -3.71 -1.19 8.83
N GLN A 129 -3.93 -0.89 7.55
CA GLN A 129 -3.68 -1.84 6.47
C GLN A 129 -2.18 -2.16 6.31
N ILE A 130 -1.29 -1.17 6.45
CA ILE A 130 0.17 -1.40 6.43
C ILE A 130 0.58 -2.35 7.56
N LYS A 131 0.02 -2.17 8.77
CA LYS A 131 0.26 -3.08 9.88
C LYS A 131 -0.23 -4.50 9.55
N ALA A 132 -1.43 -4.63 9.01
CA ALA A 132 -1.97 -5.93 8.60
C ALA A 132 -1.09 -6.64 7.56
N VAL A 133 -0.49 -5.89 6.61
CA VAL A 133 0.49 -6.43 5.65
C VAL A 133 1.73 -6.97 6.36
N SER A 134 2.24 -6.25 7.37
CA SER A 134 3.39 -6.71 8.17
C SER A 134 3.06 -7.99 8.95
N ASP A 135 1.92 -8.01 9.63
CA ASP A 135 1.46 -9.18 10.40
C ASP A 135 1.26 -10.41 9.47
N ALA A 136 0.72 -10.19 8.25
CA ALA A 136 0.55 -11.24 7.26
C ALA A 136 1.89 -11.73 6.68
N ALA A 137 2.88 -10.85 6.53
CA ALA A 137 4.23 -11.24 6.09
C ALA A 137 4.90 -12.19 7.10
N ASP A 138 4.67 -11.98 8.39
CA ASP A 138 5.14 -12.92 9.43
C ASP A 138 4.37 -14.24 9.39
N ALA A 139 3.06 -14.20 9.14
CA ALA A 139 2.24 -15.41 8.99
C ALA A 139 2.66 -16.29 7.79
N VAL A 140 3.28 -15.72 6.75
CA VAL A 140 3.82 -16.47 5.61
C VAL A 140 4.83 -17.52 6.04
N LYS A 141 5.62 -17.28 7.10
CA LYS A 141 6.62 -18.24 7.60
C LYS A 141 5.94 -19.51 8.12
N ASN A 142 4.90 -19.34 8.95
CA ASN A 142 4.14 -20.46 9.53
C ASN A 142 3.38 -21.20 8.43
N ALA A 143 2.66 -20.48 7.56
CA ALA A 143 1.97 -21.09 6.42
C ALA A 143 2.92 -21.87 5.49
N SER A 144 4.17 -21.39 5.30
CA SER A 144 5.18 -22.11 4.50
C SER A 144 5.60 -23.44 5.13
N SER A 145 5.64 -23.53 6.46
CA SER A 145 5.91 -24.79 7.18
C SER A 145 4.74 -25.76 7.02
N ASP A 146 3.51 -25.26 7.15
CA ASP A 146 2.30 -26.09 7.05
C ASP A 146 2.10 -26.62 5.63
N VAL A 147 2.48 -25.87 4.60
CA VAL A 147 2.51 -26.37 3.21
C VAL A 147 3.44 -27.57 3.06
N LYS A 148 4.61 -27.57 3.72
CA LYS A 148 5.57 -28.70 3.66
C LYS A 148 5.04 -29.94 4.36
N SER A 149 4.19 -29.77 5.38
CA SER A 149 3.59 -30.84 6.17
C SER A 149 2.23 -31.28 5.62
N ALA A 150 1.71 -30.61 4.58
CA ALA A 150 0.42 -30.91 3.99
C ALA A 150 0.43 -32.26 3.25
N SER A 151 -0.76 -32.89 3.18
CA SER A 151 -0.92 -34.14 2.42
C SER A 151 -0.60 -33.91 0.93
N PRO A 152 -0.21 -34.99 0.18
CA PRO A 152 0.07 -34.87 -1.25
C PRO A 152 -1.06 -34.30 -2.09
N MET A 153 -2.32 -34.46 -1.64
CA MET A 153 -3.48 -33.85 -2.31
C MET A 153 -3.65 -32.36 -2.02
N GLN A 154 -3.27 -31.91 -0.83
CA GLN A 154 -3.42 -30.52 -0.39
C GLN A 154 -2.22 -29.65 -0.80
N ALA A 155 -1.01 -30.18 -0.77
CA ALA A 155 0.23 -29.43 -0.98
C ALA A 155 0.24 -28.59 -2.28
N PRO A 156 -0.20 -29.08 -3.45
CA PRO A 156 -0.21 -28.25 -4.66
C PRO A 156 -1.19 -27.06 -4.56
N LYS A 157 -2.35 -27.22 -3.90
CA LYS A 157 -3.33 -26.16 -3.69
C LYS A 157 -2.80 -25.15 -2.68
N ALA A 158 -2.28 -25.62 -1.55
CA ALA A 158 -1.68 -24.78 -0.51
C ALA A 158 -0.50 -23.96 -1.05
N THR A 159 0.33 -24.53 -1.91
CA THR A 159 1.41 -23.80 -2.59
C THR A 159 0.87 -22.66 -3.45
N LYS A 160 -0.22 -22.89 -4.20
CA LYS A 160 -0.85 -21.82 -5.02
C LYS A 160 -1.39 -20.69 -4.17
N GLU A 161 -2.10 -21.00 -3.07
CA GLU A 161 -2.62 -20.02 -2.13
C GLU A 161 -1.51 -19.23 -1.43
N LEU A 162 -0.46 -19.91 -0.99
CA LEU A 162 0.70 -19.26 -0.38
C LEU A 162 1.39 -18.31 -1.37
N ASN A 163 1.56 -18.71 -2.62
CA ASN A 163 2.15 -17.85 -3.65
C ASN A 163 1.24 -16.65 -3.96
N TYR A 164 -0.07 -16.87 -4.08
CA TYR A 164 -1.04 -15.79 -4.21
C TYR A 164 -0.90 -14.77 -3.07
N SER A 165 -0.85 -15.24 -1.82
CA SER A 165 -0.70 -14.36 -0.66
C SER A 165 0.60 -13.55 -0.72
N LYS A 166 1.72 -14.19 -1.07
CA LYS A 166 3.01 -13.51 -1.26
C LYS A 166 2.94 -12.45 -2.35
N ASP A 167 2.30 -12.75 -3.48
CA ASP A 167 2.14 -11.82 -4.59
C ASP A 167 1.27 -10.62 -4.18
N VAL A 168 0.17 -10.86 -3.45
CA VAL A 168 -0.67 -9.78 -2.91
C VAL A 168 0.13 -8.88 -1.98
N LEU A 169 0.84 -9.45 -0.99
CA LEU A 169 1.60 -8.67 -0.01
C LEU A 169 2.70 -7.84 -0.68
N ALA A 170 3.37 -8.40 -1.68
CA ALA A 170 4.42 -7.69 -2.44
C ALA A 170 3.87 -6.50 -3.25
N LEU A 171 2.59 -6.52 -3.63
CA LEU A 171 1.96 -5.42 -4.35
C LEU A 171 1.32 -4.39 -3.41
N VAL A 172 0.58 -4.88 -2.41
CA VAL A 172 -0.21 -4.03 -1.49
C VAL A 172 0.70 -3.17 -0.61
N GLY A 173 1.78 -3.71 -0.07
CA GLY A 173 2.66 -2.99 0.85
C GLY A 173 3.21 -1.67 0.27
N PRO A 174 3.93 -1.70 -0.86
CA PRO A 174 4.45 -0.48 -1.50
C PRO A 174 3.35 0.51 -1.91
N GLU A 175 2.20 0.01 -2.36
CA GLU A 175 1.08 0.86 -2.77
C GLU A 175 0.48 1.63 -1.59
N LEU A 176 0.23 0.95 -0.46
CA LEU A 176 -0.26 1.59 0.75
C LEU A 176 0.72 2.60 1.32
N GLN A 177 2.03 2.32 1.25
CA GLN A 177 3.05 3.27 1.69
C GLN A 177 3.05 4.55 0.83
N LEU A 178 2.93 4.41 -0.48
CA LEU A 178 2.81 5.57 -1.37
C LEU A 178 1.53 6.35 -1.08
N ASN A 179 0.40 5.67 -0.94
CA ASN A 179 -0.88 6.29 -0.60
C ASN A 179 -0.82 7.05 0.73
N LEU A 180 -0.17 6.48 1.76
CA LEU A 180 0.01 7.17 3.04
C LEU A 180 0.84 8.45 2.91
N LYS A 181 1.92 8.44 2.13
CA LYS A 181 2.70 9.64 1.84
C LYS A 181 1.85 10.73 1.17
N VAL A 182 1.04 10.34 0.18
CA VAL A 182 0.12 11.27 -0.51
C VAL A 182 -0.87 11.88 0.48
N VAL A 183 -1.56 11.07 1.27
CA VAL A 183 -2.55 11.58 2.24
C VAL A 183 -1.90 12.48 3.29
N ASN A 184 -0.72 12.14 3.81
CA ASN A 184 0.01 12.98 4.75
C ASN A 184 0.40 14.33 4.14
N ASN A 185 0.80 14.37 2.87
CA ASN A 185 1.04 15.63 2.16
C ASN A 185 -0.25 16.46 2.04
N LEU A 186 -1.40 15.82 1.73
CA LEU A 186 -2.69 16.50 1.67
C LEU A 186 -3.12 17.06 3.04
N ILE A 187 -2.93 16.29 4.12
CA ILE A 187 -3.16 16.73 5.50
C ILE A 187 -2.33 17.98 5.82
N SER A 188 -1.03 17.94 5.53
CA SER A 188 -0.13 19.08 5.76
C SER A 188 -0.53 20.28 4.93
N THR A 189 -1.00 20.05 3.71
CA THR A 189 -1.51 21.12 2.82
C THR A 189 -2.78 21.77 3.38
N LEU A 190 -3.73 21.01 3.93
CA LEU A 190 -4.92 21.57 4.57
C LEU A 190 -4.60 22.34 5.85
N LYS A 191 -3.60 21.91 6.60
CA LYS A 191 -3.15 22.59 7.82
C LYS A 191 -2.41 23.90 7.53
N SER A 192 -1.73 24.00 6.40
CA SER A 192 -1.11 25.25 5.98
C SER A 192 -2.21 26.28 5.68
N SER A 193 -2.27 27.34 6.46
CA SER A 193 -3.41 28.26 6.61
C SER A 193 -3.90 28.95 5.34
N ASP A 194 -3.13 28.92 4.26
CA ASP A 194 -3.47 29.61 3.02
C ASP A 194 -3.58 28.60 1.88
N ASN A 195 -4.64 27.85 1.89
CA ASN A 195 -4.77 26.66 1.04
C ASN A 195 -5.06 26.94 -0.43
N TYR A 196 -5.21 28.20 -0.86
CA TYR A 196 -5.31 28.66 -2.24
C TYR A 196 -4.83 30.09 -2.36
#